data_1e56dce80e4ff8140568d08267ee5369
#
_entry.id   1e56dce80e4ff8140568d08267ee5369
#
_cell.length_a   1.000
_cell.length_b   1.000
_cell.length_c   1.000
_cell.angle_alpha   90.00
_cell.angle_beta   90.00
_cell.angle_gamma   90.00
#
_symmetry.space_group_name_H-M   'P 1'
#
loop_
_entity.id
_entity.type
_entity.pdbx_description
1 polymer ?
#
loop_
_entity_poly.entity_id
_entity_poly.type
_entity_poly.pdbx_seq_one_letter_code
_entity_poly.pdbx_strand_id
1 'polypeptide(L)'
;MNYNEEYKRWLTSATADADVAAELKAIENDPAKIEDAFYRNLAFGTGGLRGTIGAGTNRMNVYTVAKASQGLANYLVANFDAPSVSIGYDSRIKSDVFAKVAASVFAANGIQVNIWPELLPVPTVSFATRYLGTSAGVMVTASHNPSKYNGYKVYGADGCQITTEAAAEILAEIEKLDIFADVKQSDFESGVAEGQIKYISDDVLTAFVEEVKKQSLLDDSVKVDKNVAIVYSPLNGTGLKPVLRTLKETGYTNITVVKEQENPDGNFPTCPYPNPEIKEAMSLGMEYAKKCNADLLLATDPDCDRVGIAVKNAAGEYVLLSGNETGMLLLNYVCERRVAMGTMPKDPVLCKTIVTIDMADRIASDYGVKTVNLLTGFKFIGEQIGRLEKEGKADSYIFGFEESYGYLSGTYVRDKDAVDGAFLICEMFAYYKTQGISLIDKLNSLYEKYGYCLNTLHSYEFDGSAGFAKMQDIMAEFHKGLDTIGGKKVIECQDYSKGLNGLPKSDVLKFMLEGNCSVVVRPSGTEPKLKTYISVSAVDRAAAEKQEQIICDELAGKFM
;
A
#
# COMPACT_ATOMS: atom_id res chain seq x y z
N MET A 1 -15.81 22.32 17.55
CA MET A 1 -14.61 23.20 17.70
C MET A 1 -14.93 24.54 17.09
N ASN A 2 -14.61 25.65 17.76
CA ASN A 2 -14.73 27.00 17.16
C ASN A 2 -13.42 27.24 16.38
N TYR A 3 -13.46 27.09 15.07
CA TYR A 3 -12.27 27.18 14.22
C TYR A 3 -11.57 28.56 14.29
N ASN A 4 -12.31 29.65 14.52
CA ASN A 4 -11.72 30.99 14.66
C ASN A 4 -10.96 31.17 15.98
N GLU A 5 -11.44 30.57 17.08
CA GLU A 5 -10.74 30.61 18.36
C GLU A 5 -9.47 29.73 18.29
N GLU A 6 -9.57 28.57 17.66
CA GLU A 6 -8.42 27.69 17.50
C GLU A 6 -7.36 28.30 16.58
N TYR A 7 -7.73 28.94 15.48
CA TYR A 7 -6.81 29.71 14.65
C TYR A 7 -6.06 30.81 15.43
N LYS A 8 -6.78 31.60 16.23
CA LYS A 8 -6.15 32.65 17.09
C LYS A 8 -5.18 32.07 18.09
N ARG A 9 -5.51 30.92 18.66
CA ARG A 9 -4.64 30.18 19.56
C ARG A 9 -3.35 29.73 18.85
N TRP A 10 -3.48 29.20 17.63
CA TRP A 10 -2.33 28.76 16.83
C TRP A 10 -1.42 29.93 16.44
N LEU A 11 -1.94 31.10 16.12
CA LEU A 11 -1.15 32.30 15.83
C LEU A 11 -0.18 32.66 16.97
N THR A 12 -0.55 32.36 18.21
CA THR A 12 0.26 32.71 19.39
C THR A 12 1.12 31.53 19.87
N SER A 13 0.69 30.31 19.64
CA SER A 13 1.32 29.11 20.23
C SER A 13 2.17 28.33 19.23
N ALA A 14 1.86 28.34 17.93
CA ALA A 14 2.56 27.58 16.91
C ALA A 14 3.78 28.35 16.36
N THR A 15 4.78 28.56 17.19
CA THR A 15 5.96 29.41 16.89
C THR A 15 7.22 28.61 16.58
N ALA A 16 7.23 27.29 16.84
CA ALA A 16 8.43 26.44 16.70
C ALA A 16 8.75 26.07 15.23
N ASP A 17 7.78 26.13 14.32
CA ASP A 17 7.98 25.90 12.88
C ASP A 17 7.70 27.20 12.11
N ALA A 18 8.73 27.71 11.44
CA ALA A 18 8.66 28.98 10.72
C ALA A 18 7.68 28.94 9.53
N ASP A 19 7.55 27.79 8.86
CA ASP A 19 6.65 27.63 7.72
C ASP A 19 5.20 27.64 8.19
N VAL A 20 4.89 26.94 9.28
CA VAL A 20 3.55 26.96 9.91
C VAL A 20 3.19 28.38 10.36
N ALA A 21 4.12 29.08 11.03
CA ALA A 21 3.89 30.45 11.48
C ALA A 21 3.68 31.43 10.31
N ALA A 22 4.40 31.26 9.21
CA ALA A 22 4.25 32.07 8.00
C ALA A 22 2.90 31.81 7.31
N GLU A 23 2.49 30.55 7.19
CA GLU A 23 1.20 30.17 6.59
C GLU A 23 0.02 30.67 7.41
N LEU A 24 0.06 30.58 8.76
CA LEU A 24 -0.95 31.15 9.63
C LEU A 24 -1.18 32.64 9.38
N LYS A 25 -0.10 33.40 9.22
CA LYS A 25 -0.19 34.82 8.87
C LYS A 25 -0.74 35.06 7.46
N ALA A 26 -0.38 34.20 6.51
CA ALA A 26 -0.82 34.34 5.12
C ALA A 26 -2.34 34.11 4.95
N ILE A 27 -2.95 33.29 5.80
CA ILE A 27 -4.40 33.02 5.76
C ILE A 27 -5.24 33.96 6.64
N GLU A 28 -4.64 34.90 7.37
CA GLU A 28 -5.31 35.76 8.38
C GLU A 28 -6.60 36.45 7.86
N ASN A 29 -6.59 36.83 6.59
CA ASN A 29 -7.72 37.51 5.96
C ASN A 29 -8.56 36.61 5.04
N ASP A 30 -8.43 35.28 5.17
CA ASP A 30 -9.14 34.30 4.34
C ASP A 30 -9.95 33.33 5.22
N PRO A 31 -11.22 33.70 5.57
CA PRO A 31 -12.05 32.87 6.44
C PRO A 31 -12.27 31.45 5.92
N ALA A 32 -12.33 31.25 4.61
CA ALA A 32 -12.54 29.92 4.01
C ALA A 32 -11.33 29.01 4.22
N LYS A 33 -10.11 29.56 4.10
CA LYS A 33 -8.87 28.80 4.38
C LYS A 33 -8.72 28.52 5.87
N ILE A 34 -9.10 29.49 6.74
CA ILE A 34 -9.09 29.29 8.19
C ILE A 34 -10.06 28.15 8.56
N GLU A 35 -11.28 28.19 8.04
CA GLU A 35 -12.26 27.13 8.29
C GLU A 35 -11.73 25.78 7.81
N ASP A 36 -11.24 25.68 6.57
CA ASP A 36 -10.70 24.42 6.02
C ASP A 36 -9.51 23.85 6.82
N ALA A 37 -8.65 24.72 7.37
CA ALA A 37 -7.53 24.32 8.20
C ALA A 37 -7.90 23.88 9.63
N PHE A 38 -9.02 24.38 10.19
CA PHE A 38 -9.33 24.25 11.62
C PHE A 38 -10.73 23.71 11.94
N TYR A 39 -11.59 23.36 10.95
CA TYR A 39 -12.96 22.89 11.23
C TYR A 39 -13.02 21.56 11.99
N ARG A 40 -11.93 20.78 11.94
CA ARG A 40 -11.76 19.50 12.66
C ARG A 40 -10.30 19.22 12.96
N ASN A 41 -10.06 18.19 13.77
CA ASN A 41 -8.74 17.57 13.88
C ASN A 41 -8.48 16.63 12.70
N LEU A 42 -7.21 16.48 12.30
CA LEU A 42 -6.80 15.45 11.35
C LEU A 42 -7.12 14.07 11.94
N ALA A 43 -7.90 13.29 11.20
CA ALA A 43 -8.34 11.99 11.68
C ALA A 43 -7.18 11.01 11.77
N PHE A 44 -7.02 10.37 12.93
CA PHE A 44 -6.23 9.16 13.07
C PHE A 44 -7.11 7.99 12.60
N GLY A 45 -6.92 7.59 11.35
CA GLY A 45 -7.68 6.49 10.75
C GLY A 45 -7.31 5.13 11.32
N THR A 46 -7.66 4.07 10.62
CA THR A 46 -7.42 2.69 11.06
C THR A 46 -5.94 2.25 11.04
N GLY A 47 -5.01 3.16 10.87
CA GLY A 47 -3.56 2.81 10.79
C GLY A 47 -2.64 4.02 10.81
N GLY A 48 -3.13 5.23 11.13
CA GLY A 48 -2.31 6.44 11.20
C GLY A 48 -2.99 7.68 10.64
N LEU A 49 -2.20 8.74 10.42
CA LEU A 49 -2.65 10.01 9.86
C LEU A 49 -2.41 10.07 8.35
N ARG A 50 -3.23 10.81 7.64
CA ARG A 50 -2.98 11.26 6.26
C ARG A 50 -3.69 12.59 6.00
N GLY A 51 -2.98 13.57 5.46
CA GLY A 51 -3.54 14.86 5.14
C GLY A 51 -2.63 15.73 4.29
N THR A 52 -3.12 16.89 3.89
CA THR A 52 -2.28 17.90 3.24
C THR A 52 -1.32 18.53 4.24
N ILE A 53 -0.11 18.82 3.79
CA ILE A 53 0.89 19.54 4.59
C ILE A 53 0.42 20.99 4.74
N GLY A 54 0.53 21.57 5.94
CA GLY A 54 0.22 22.97 6.19
C GLY A 54 -0.12 23.28 7.64
N ALA A 55 -0.49 24.54 7.87
CA ALA A 55 -0.86 25.03 9.19
C ALA A 55 -2.31 24.63 9.53
N GLY A 56 -2.53 24.22 10.78
CA GLY A 56 -3.87 23.91 11.30
C GLY A 56 -4.04 22.50 11.84
N THR A 57 -5.15 22.29 12.53
CA THR A 57 -5.49 21.02 13.17
C THR A 57 -5.88 19.93 12.18
N ASN A 58 -6.37 20.30 10.99
CA ASN A 58 -6.75 19.39 9.90
C ASN A 58 -5.64 19.27 8.84
N ARG A 59 -4.38 19.42 9.24
CA ARG A 59 -3.20 19.39 8.37
C ARG A 59 -2.09 18.51 8.96
N MET A 60 -1.23 18.01 8.08
CA MET A 60 0.05 17.40 8.48
C MET A 60 1.06 18.51 8.76
N ASN A 61 1.53 18.61 9.98
CA ASN A 61 2.57 19.53 10.44
C ASN A 61 3.26 18.98 11.69
N VAL A 62 4.30 19.67 12.15
CA VAL A 62 5.09 19.23 13.31
C VAL A 62 4.25 19.06 14.59
N TYR A 63 3.20 19.86 14.78
CA TYR A 63 2.34 19.79 15.97
C TYR A 63 1.38 18.61 15.92
N THR A 64 0.73 18.36 14.76
CA THR A 64 -0.20 17.23 14.60
C THR A 64 0.54 15.89 14.64
N VAL A 65 1.75 15.83 14.07
CA VAL A 65 2.64 14.65 14.17
C VAL A 65 3.11 14.45 15.61
N ALA A 66 3.53 15.51 16.30
CA ALA A 66 3.96 15.44 17.69
C ALA A 66 2.83 14.96 18.62
N LYS A 67 1.61 15.47 18.42
CA LYS A 67 0.42 15.04 19.16
C LYS A 67 0.09 13.56 18.94
N ALA A 68 0.14 13.11 17.70
CA ALA A 68 -0.09 11.69 17.37
C ALA A 68 1.00 10.79 17.97
N SER A 69 2.25 11.22 17.92
CA SER A 69 3.39 10.51 18.53
C SER A 69 3.28 10.46 20.05
N GLN A 70 2.78 11.52 20.70
CA GLN A 70 2.53 11.52 22.15
C GLN A 70 1.43 10.53 22.53
N GLY A 71 0.33 10.46 21.77
CA GLY A 71 -0.73 9.48 22.01
C GLY A 71 -0.24 8.04 21.84
N LEU A 72 0.56 7.79 20.81
CA LEU A 72 1.21 6.49 20.61
C LEU A 72 2.21 6.21 21.75
N ALA A 73 2.99 7.21 22.21
CA ALA A 73 3.90 7.06 23.33
C ALA A 73 3.17 6.67 24.62
N ASN A 74 2.04 7.32 24.92
CA ASN A 74 1.21 6.98 26.07
C ASN A 74 0.72 5.52 26.03
N TYR A 75 0.23 5.09 24.85
CA TYR A 75 -0.19 3.70 24.62
C TYR A 75 0.98 2.72 24.84
N LEU A 76 2.16 3.02 24.28
CA LEU A 76 3.32 2.13 24.40
C LEU A 76 3.82 2.00 25.84
N VAL A 77 3.91 3.11 26.57
CA VAL A 77 4.32 3.10 28.00
C VAL A 77 3.32 2.35 28.87
N ALA A 78 2.03 2.39 28.52
CA ALA A 78 1.00 1.66 29.27
C ALA A 78 1.00 0.14 29.00
N ASN A 79 1.47 -0.29 27.83
CA ASN A 79 1.33 -1.68 27.38
C ASN A 79 2.66 -2.47 27.30
N PHE A 80 3.82 -1.81 27.45
CA PHE A 80 5.14 -2.45 27.35
C PHE A 80 6.07 -2.00 28.47
N ASP A 81 6.78 -2.93 29.10
CA ASP A 81 7.73 -2.63 30.19
C ASP A 81 8.95 -1.80 29.73
N ALA A 82 9.46 -2.08 28.54
CA ALA A 82 10.60 -1.40 27.94
C ALA A 82 10.26 -1.03 26.48
N PRO A 83 9.40 -0.02 26.28
CA PRO A 83 8.93 0.30 24.94
C PRO A 83 10.05 0.84 24.05
N SER A 84 10.00 0.44 22.78
CA SER A 84 10.92 0.90 21.74
C SER A 84 10.21 1.03 20.41
N VAL A 85 10.72 1.88 19.52
CA VAL A 85 10.13 2.13 18.19
C VAL A 85 11.18 2.11 17.08
N SER A 86 10.80 1.62 15.90
CA SER A 86 11.54 1.75 14.65
C SER A 86 10.88 2.81 13.78
N ILE A 87 11.66 3.77 13.25
CA ILE A 87 11.12 4.89 12.47
C ILE A 87 11.77 4.93 11.09
N GLY A 88 10.95 5.07 10.05
CA GLY A 88 11.37 5.35 8.68
C GLY A 88 10.57 6.47 8.04
N TYR A 89 11.05 6.94 6.90
CA TYR A 89 10.41 8.02 6.15
C TYR A 89 10.73 7.90 4.66
N ASP A 90 9.85 8.49 3.84
CA ASP A 90 9.99 8.52 2.40
C ASP A 90 10.59 9.86 1.88
N SER A 91 10.56 10.06 0.56
CA SER A 91 11.11 11.24 -0.10
C SER A 91 10.23 12.50 -0.03
N ARG A 92 9.03 12.42 0.57
CA ARG A 92 8.06 13.51 0.58
C ARG A 92 8.56 14.72 1.36
N ILE A 93 8.04 15.89 0.98
CA ILE A 93 8.30 17.16 1.66
C ILE A 93 8.06 16.99 3.16
N LYS A 94 9.06 17.36 3.99
CA LYS A 94 9.05 17.29 5.47
C LYS A 94 8.95 15.88 6.07
N SER A 95 9.09 14.79 5.29
CA SER A 95 9.07 13.43 5.87
C SER A 95 10.18 13.21 6.89
N ASP A 96 11.39 13.66 6.61
CA ASP A 96 12.53 13.62 7.53
C ASP A 96 12.30 14.48 8.79
N VAL A 97 11.72 15.67 8.63
CA VAL A 97 11.36 16.55 9.76
C VAL A 97 10.32 15.88 10.66
N PHE A 98 9.26 15.33 10.06
CA PHE A 98 8.20 14.66 10.83
C PHE A 98 8.71 13.38 11.53
N ALA A 99 9.62 12.65 10.89
CA ALA A 99 10.26 11.48 11.51
C ALA A 99 11.12 11.88 12.73
N LYS A 100 11.88 12.96 12.64
CA LYS A 100 12.67 13.51 13.78
C LYS A 100 11.78 14.05 14.89
N VAL A 101 10.67 14.71 14.55
CA VAL A 101 9.67 15.15 15.55
C VAL A 101 9.10 13.96 16.30
N ALA A 102 8.69 12.90 15.59
CA ALA A 102 8.20 11.68 16.24
C ALA A 102 9.26 11.07 17.17
N ALA A 103 10.50 10.94 16.67
CA ALA A 103 11.63 10.44 17.46
C ALA A 103 11.87 11.25 18.73
N SER A 104 11.82 12.58 18.66
CA SER A 104 11.98 13.49 19.78
C SER A 104 10.88 13.34 20.84
N VAL A 105 9.63 13.11 20.39
CA VAL A 105 8.51 12.85 21.32
C VAL A 105 8.68 11.50 22.02
N PHE A 106 9.00 10.44 21.30
CA PHE A 106 9.22 9.12 21.90
C PHE A 106 10.37 9.16 22.91
N ALA A 107 11.51 9.77 22.55
CA ALA A 107 12.66 9.92 23.45
C ALA A 107 12.30 10.68 24.72
N ALA A 108 11.54 11.78 24.62
CA ALA A 108 11.07 12.56 25.78
C ALA A 108 10.13 11.78 26.71
N ASN A 109 9.52 10.69 26.23
CA ASN A 109 8.69 9.79 27.02
C ASN A 109 9.42 8.53 27.48
N GLY A 110 10.77 8.49 27.38
CA GLY A 110 11.60 7.38 27.84
C GLY A 110 11.57 6.14 26.91
N ILE A 111 11.06 6.29 25.69
CA ILE A 111 10.97 5.21 24.70
C ILE A 111 12.26 5.18 23.88
N GLN A 112 12.91 4.01 23.79
CA GLN A 112 14.09 3.82 22.95
C GLN A 112 13.69 3.95 21.47
N VAL A 113 14.38 4.82 20.74
CA VAL A 113 14.12 5.07 19.31
C VAL A 113 15.21 4.46 18.45
N ASN A 114 14.81 3.75 17.39
CA ASN A 114 15.67 3.32 16.31
C ASN A 114 15.16 3.98 15.01
N ILE A 115 15.91 4.89 14.41
CA ILE A 115 15.52 5.64 13.24
C ILE A 115 16.46 5.36 12.07
N TRP A 116 15.91 5.17 10.87
CA TRP A 116 16.71 5.06 9.66
C TRP A 116 17.47 6.38 9.40
N PRO A 117 18.79 6.34 9.10
CA PRO A 117 19.58 7.55 8.85
C PRO A 117 19.26 8.19 7.49
N GLU A 118 18.60 7.45 6.61
CA GLU A 118 18.21 7.86 5.26
C GLU A 118 16.78 7.38 4.96
N LEU A 119 16.19 7.93 3.90
CA LEU A 119 14.88 7.48 3.42
C LEU A 119 14.96 6.05 2.87
N LEU A 120 14.02 5.21 3.28
CA LEU A 120 13.94 3.81 2.87
C LEU A 120 12.48 3.36 2.69
N PRO A 121 12.26 2.24 1.96
CA PRO A 121 10.92 1.69 1.72
C PRO A 121 10.11 1.35 2.97
N VAL A 122 8.78 1.44 2.87
CA VAL A 122 7.83 0.96 3.89
C VAL A 122 8.17 -0.44 4.41
N PRO A 123 8.42 -1.47 3.57
CA PRO A 123 8.72 -2.80 4.08
C PRO A 123 9.96 -2.86 4.97
N THR A 124 10.90 -1.93 4.83
CA THR A 124 12.07 -1.90 5.72
C THR A 124 11.71 -1.49 7.15
N VAL A 125 10.62 -0.72 7.36
CA VAL A 125 10.12 -0.40 8.71
C VAL A 125 9.43 -1.61 9.33
N SER A 126 8.58 -2.30 8.56
CA SER A 126 7.97 -3.58 9.00
C SER A 126 9.06 -4.59 9.38
N PHE A 127 10.10 -4.72 8.54
CA PHE A 127 11.24 -5.59 8.80
C PHE A 127 12.03 -5.18 10.05
N ALA A 128 12.44 -3.91 10.15
CA ALA A 128 13.23 -3.41 11.28
C ALA A 128 12.48 -3.57 12.61
N THR A 129 11.15 -3.35 12.62
CA THR A 129 10.31 -3.55 13.80
C THR A 129 10.40 -4.98 14.30
N ARG A 130 10.31 -5.97 13.40
CA ARG A 130 10.42 -7.39 13.73
C ARG A 130 11.86 -7.80 14.07
N TYR A 131 12.82 -7.38 13.25
CA TYR A 131 14.23 -7.78 13.36
C TYR A 131 14.89 -7.24 14.63
N LEU A 132 14.58 -6.00 15.00
CA LEU A 132 15.10 -5.36 16.21
C LEU A 132 14.23 -5.65 17.46
N GLY A 133 13.06 -6.29 17.28
CA GLY A 133 12.13 -6.58 18.36
C GLY A 133 11.53 -5.33 19.00
N THR A 134 11.28 -4.26 18.23
CA THR A 134 10.70 -3.03 18.77
C THR A 134 9.20 -3.18 19.02
N SER A 135 8.67 -2.43 19.98
CA SER A 135 7.25 -2.47 20.38
C SER A 135 6.31 -1.91 19.31
N ALA A 136 6.82 -1.02 18.46
CA ALA A 136 6.08 -0.43 17.36
C ALA A 136 7.00 0.00 16.22
N GLY A 137 6.42 0.24 15.05
CA GLY A 137 7.05 0.89 13.92
C GLY A 137 6.29 2.15 13.49
N VAL A 138 6.99 3.13 12.96
CA VAL A 138 6.39 4.34 12.39
C VAL A 138 7.00 4.59 11.02
N MET A 139 6.14 4.79 10.02
CA MET A 139 6.57 5.22 8.69
C MET A 139 5.91 6.54 8.31
N VAL A 140 6.73 7.54 8.03
CA VAL A 140 6.26 8.84 7.56
C VAL A 140 6.17 8.82 6.04
N THR A 141 4.95 8.70 5.52
CA THR A 141 4.67 8.59 4.09
C THR A 141 3.20 8.85 3.81
N ALA A 142 2.89 9.31 2.60
CA ALA A 142 1.54 9.28 2.03
C ALA A 142 1.47 8.42 0.74
N SER A 143 2.40 7.43 0.60
CA SER A 143 2.45 6.51 -0.54
C SER A 143 2.48 7.29 -1.88
N HIS A 144 1.60 6.97 -2.82
CA HIS A 144 1.49 7.55 -4.15
C HIS A 144 0.65 8.84 -4.24
N ASN A 145 0.20 9.41 -3.12
CA ASN A 145 -0.58 10.66 -3.15
C ASN A 145 0.25 11.83 -3.74
N PRO A 146 -0.39 12.90 -4.28
CA PRO A 146 0.30 14.11 -4.72
C PRO A 146 1.24 14.72 -3.66
N SER A 147 2.21 15.51 -4.11
CA SER A 147 3.27 16.12 -3.28
C SER A 147 2.77 16.90 -2.06
N LYS A 148 1.60 17.52 -2.15
CA LYS A 148 0.98 18.28 -1.06
C LYS A 148 0.54 17.43 0.14
N TYR A 149 0.50 16.09 0.01
CA TYR A 149 0.11 15.18 1.09
C TYR A 149 1.34 14.60 1.80
N ASN A 150 1.17 14.36 3.10
CA ASN A 150 2.02 13.47 3.87
C ASN A 150 1.17 12.64 4.84
N GLY A 151 1.79 11.70 5.53
CA GLY A 151 1.10 10.81 6.44
C GLY A 151 2.04 10.20 7.49
N TYR A 152 1.45 9.39 8.36
CA TYR A 152 2.11 8.78 9.50
C TYR A 152 1.45 7.41 9.71
N LYS A 153 2.09 6.34 9.23
CA LYS A 153 1.62 4.95 9.39
C LYS A 153 2.20 4.36 10.66
N VAL A 154 1.39 3.61 11.42
CA VAL A 154 1.82 2.92 12.64
C VAL A 154 1.76 1.41 12.45
N TYR A 155 2.80 0.72 12.90
CA TYR A 155 2.96 -0.73 12.87
C TYR A 155 3.06 -1.27 14.30
N GLY A 156 2.45 -2.43 14.56
CA GLY A 156 2.61 -3.16 15.82
C GLY A 156 3.94 -3.90 15.90
N ALA A 157 4.23 -4.49 17.05
CA ALA A 157 5.46 -5.26 17.31
C ALA A 157 5.66 -6.45 16.35
N ASP A 158 4.58 -6.94 15.75
CA ASP A 158 4.62 -7.99 14.73
C ASP A 158 5.00 -7.48 13.33
N GLY A 159 5.22 -6.17 13.16
CA GLY A 159 5.53 -5.51 11.90
C GLY A 159 4.31 -5.32 10.98
N CYS A 160 3.10 -5.65 11.42
CA CYS A 160 1.87 -5.39 10.69
C CYS A 160 1.36 -3.98 10.98
N GLN A 161 0.83 -3.28 9.98
CA GLN A 161 0.14 -2.02 10.23
C GLN A 161 -1.00 -2.27 11.21
N ILE A 162 -1.13 -1.41 12.25
CA ILE A 162 -2.10 -1.62 13.33
C ILE A 162 -3.53 -1.78 12.81
N THR A 163 -4.26 -2.69 13.45
CA THR A 163 -5.66 -2.96 13.16
C THR A 163 -6.59 -2.18 14.08
N THR A 164 -7.88 -2.45 13.99
CA THR A 164 -8.95 -1.60 14.53
C THR A 164 -8.86 -1.37 16.04
N GLU A 165 -8.47 -2.39 16.81
CA GLU A 165 -8.47 -2.33 18.29
C GLU A 165 -7.34 -1.42 18.81
N ALA A 166 -6.09 -1.70 18.44
CA ALA A 166 -4.95 -0.87 18.82
C ALA A 166 -5.08 0.56 18.31
N ALA A 167 -5.62 0.76 17.09
CA ALA A 167 -5.88 2.09 16.54
C ALA A 167 -6.90 2.88 17.37
N ALA A 168 -7.95 2.22 17.88
CA ALA A 168 -8.95 2.85 18.75
C ALA A 168 -8.36 3.26 20.10
N GLU A 169 -7.52 2.43 20.71
CA GLU A 169 -6.85 2.74 21.96
C GLU A 169 -5.86 3.91 21.81
N ILE A 170 -5.06 3.91 20.73
CA ILE A 170 -4.14 5.01 20.42
C ILE A 170 -4.91 6.30 20.17
N LEU A 171 -6.01 6.25 19.39
CA LEU A 171 -6.86 7.40 19.14
C LEU A 171 -7.43 7.97 20.44
N ALA A 172 -7.88 7.11 21.36
CA ALA A 172 -8.40 7.55 22.65
C ALA A 172 -7.32 8.28 23.49
N GLU A 173 -6.05 7.89 23.38
CA GLU A 173 -4.94 8.63 24.00
C GLU A 173 -4.70 9.98 23.30
N ILE A 174 -4.73 10.03 21.95
CA ILE A 174 -4.55 11.27 21.18
C ILE A 174 -5.63 12.29 21.50
N GLU A 175 -6.89 11.86 21.65
CA GLU A 175 -8.04 12.75 21.90
C GLU A 175 -7.99 13.43 23.26
N LYS A 176 -7.33 12.84 24.26
CA LYS A 176 -7.17 13.43 25.59
C LYS A 176 -6.18 14.61 25.61
N LEU A 177 -5.29 14.69 24.62
CA LEU A 177 -4.15 15.62 24.64
C LEU A 177 -4.51 16.99 24.12
N ASP A 178 -4.02 18.01 24.80
CA ASP A 178 -3.85 19.35 24.23
C ASP A 178 -2.57 19.38 23.36
N ILE A 179 -2.69 19.92 22.15
CA ILE A 179 -1.63 19.88 21.13
C ILE A 179 -0.39 20.70 21.51
N PHE A 180 -0.51 21.69 22.42
CA PHE A 180 0.59 22.53 22.86
C PHE A 180 1.03 22.25 24.30
N ALA A 181 0.10 21.87 25.19
CA ALA A 181 0.39 21.74 26.62
C ALA A 181 0.82 20.34 27.03
N ASP A 182 0.32 19.29 26.37
CA ASP A 182 0.48 17.90 26.85
C ASP A 182 1.53 17.10 26.06
N VAL A 183 2.12 17.69 25.00
CA VAL A 183 3.13 17.02 24.18
C VAL A 183 4.53 17.26 24.76
N LYS A 184 5.22 16.19 25.13
CA LYS A 184 6.62 16.22 25.56
C LYS A 184 7.52 16.01 24.36
N GLN A 185 8.51 16.85 24.18
CA GLN A 185 9.47 16.74 23.10
C GLN A 185 10.87 17.10 23.61
N SER A 186 11.86 16.24 23.35
CA SER A 186 13.27 16.52 23.59
C SER A 186 13.93 17.10 22.35
N ASP A 187 15.13 17.63 22.49
CA ASP A 187 15.97 17.95 21.35
C ASP A 187 16.47 16.65 20.68
N PHE A 188 16.37 16.58 19.35
CA PHE A 188 16.73 15.38 18.61
C PHE A 188 18.21 15.02 18.74
N GLU A 189 19.09 15.99 18.57
CA GLU A 189 20.55 15.77 18.62
C GLU A 189 21.01 15.41 20.04
N SER A 190 20.39 15.99 21.06
CA SER A 190 20.58 15.59 22.44
C SER A 190 20.18 14.14 22.67
N GLY A 191 19.01 13.72 22.14
CA GLY A 191 18.55 12.33 22.23
C GLY A 191 19.49 11.34 21.54
N VAL A 192 20.12 11.75 20.43
CA VAL A 192 21.17 10.95 19.77
C VAL A 192 22.43 10.87 20.64
N ALA A 193 22.89 12.00 21.18
CA ALA A 193 24.10 12.06 22.00
C ALA A 193 23.97 11.23 23.31
N GLU A 194 22.77 11.20 23.87
CA GLU A 194 22.44 10.43 25.08
C GLU A 194 22.16 8.94 24.79
N GLY A 195 22.08 8.55 23.53
CA GLY A 195 21.80 7.19 23.10
C GLY A 195 20.33 6.74 23.22
N GLN A 196 19.42 7.67 23.51
CA GLN A 196 17.98 7.44 23.53
C GLN A 196 17.44 7.30 22.08
N ILE A 197 18.05 7.99 21.13
CA ILE A 197 17.80 7.86 19.70
C ILE A 197 19.03 7.23 19.06
N LYS A 198 18.83 6.10 18.36
CA LYS A 198 19.89 5.38 17.65
C LYS A 198 19.57 5.30 16.17
N TYR A 199 20.59 5.47 15.35
CA TYR A 199 20.46 5.17 13.92
C TYR A 199 20.51 3.66 13.68
N ILE A 200 19.58 3.19 12.84
CA ILE A 200 19.56 1.79 12.37
C ILE A 200 20.76 1.58 11.44
N SER A 201 21.54 0.52 11.67
CA SER A 201 22.72 0.23 10.87
C SER A 201 22.38 -0.37 9.50
N ASP A 202 23.28 -0.25 8.52
CA ASP A 202 23.14 -0.85 7.19
C ASP A 202 23.08 -2.39 7.22
N ASP A 203 23.51 -3.02 8.32
CA ASP A 203 23.37 -4.47 8.54
C ASP A 203 21.91 -4.91 8.53
N VAL A 204 21.00 -4.07 9.05
CA VAL A 204 19.55 -4.36 9.05
C VAL A 204 19.00 -4.29 7.63
N LEU A 205 19.43 -3.32 6.82
CA LEU A 205 19.07 -3.26 5.40
C LEU A 205 19.67 -4.46 4.63
N THR A 206 20.88 -4.85 4.96
CA THR A 206 21.51 -6.04 4.39
C THR A 206 20.72 -7.30 4.73
N ALA A 207 20.31 -7.47 5.99
CA ALA A 207 19.47 -8.59 6.41
C ALA A 207 18.11 -8.59 5.67
N PHE A 208 17.50 -7.43 5.47
CA PHE A 208 16.27 -7.30 4.68
C PHE A 208 16.49 -7.77 3.24
N VAL A 209 17.53 -7.30 2.56
CA VAL A 209 17.86 -7.70 1.18
C VAL A 209 18.11 -9.21 1.10
N GLU A 210 18.79 -9.80 2.09
CA GLU A 210 19.00 -11.24 2.14
C GLU A 210 17.68 -12.03 2.27
N GLU A 211 16.70 -11.53 3.05
CA GLU A 211 15.37 -12.16 3.12
C GLU A 211 14.62 -12.07 1.77
N VAL A 212 14.70 -10.93 1.07
CA VAL A 212 14.14 -10.78 -0.27
C VAL A 212 14.79 -11.80 -1.24
N LYS A 213 16.11 -11.92 -1.23
CA LYS A 213 16.84 -12.86 -2.10
C LYS A 213 16.45 -14.33 -1.86
N LYS A 214 16.10 -14.71 -0.63
CA LYS A 214 15.60 -16.04 -0.29
C LYS A 214 14.27 -16.38 -0.95
N GLN A 215 13.53 -15.39 -1.46
CA GLN A 215 12.28 -15.61 -2.17
C GLN A 215 12.47 -16.12 -3.60
N SER A 216 13.71 -16.23 -4.09
CA SER A 216 14.02 -16.82 -5.40
C SER A 216 13.40 -18.20 -5.56
N LEU A 217 12.79 -18.42 -6.72
CA LEU A 217 12.17 -19.68 -7.12
C LEU A 217 12.96 -20.37 -8.24
N LEU A 218 14.25 -20.05 -8.35
CA LEU A 218 15.20 -20.70 -9.23
C LEU A 218 16.13 -21.61 -8.42
N ASP A 219 16.42 -22.77 -8.96
CA ASP A 219 17.42 -23.73 -8.46
C ASP A 219 18.43 -24.07 -9.56
N ASP A 220 19.42 -24.87 -9.23
CA ASP A 220 20.48 -25.28 -10.15
C ASP A 220 19.98 -26.13 -11.35
N SER A 221 18.74 -26.63 -11.31
CA SER A 221 18.12 -27.38 -12.39
C SER A 221 17.70 -26.54 -13.58
N VAL A 222 17.55 -25.21 -13.37
CA VAL A 222 17.05 -24.27 -14.36
C VAL A 222 18.09 -23.21 -14.68
N LYS A 223 18.59 -23.24 -15.93
CA LYS A 223 19.44 -22.16 -16.44
C LYS A 223 18.56 -21.03 -16.98
N VAL A 224 18.66 -19.86 -16.37
CA VAL A 224 17.93 -18.65 -16.77
C VAL A 224 18.91 -17.59 -17.26
N ASP A 225 18.63 -17.02 -18.42
CA ASP A 225 19.38 -15.88 -18.91
C ASP A 225 18.92 -14.60 -18.16
N LYS A 226 19.77 -14.14 -17.25
CA LYS A 226 19.53 -12.94 -16.46
C LYS A 226 19.94 -11.64 -17.17
N ASN A 227 20.44 -11.72 -18.40
CA ASN A 227 20.73 -10.53 -19.22
C ASN A 227 19.45 -9.95 -19.80
N VAL A 228 18.54 -9.52 -18.92
CA VAL A 228 17.30 -8.82 -19.26
C VAL A 228 17.59 -7.34 -19.27
N ALA A 229 17.26 -6.65 -20.37
CA ALA A 229 17.37 -5.19 -20.46
C ALA A 229 16.21 -4.55 -19.70
N ILE A 230 16.50 -4.03 -18.51
CA ILE A 230 15.51 -3.45 -17.60
C ILE A 230 15.62 -1.93 -17.60
N VAL A 231 14.49 -1.24 -17.72
CA VAL A 231 14.36 0.16 -17.33
C VAL A 231 13.70 0.21 -15.98
N TYR A 232 14.28 0.97 -15.04
CA TYR A 232 13.73 1.12 -13.69
C TYR A 232 13.52 2.59 -13.34
N SER A 233 12.34 2.91 -12.80
CA SER A 233 12.03 4.20 -12.20
C SER A 233 11.60 4.04 -10.74
N PRO A 234 12.29 4.67 -9.78
CA PRO A 234 11.83 4.78 -8.40
C PRO A 234 10.78 5.89 -8.21
N LEU A 235 10.33 6.57 -9.26
CA LEU A 235 9.40 7.72 -9.22
C LEU A 235 9.78 8.77 -8.16
N ASN A 236 11.07 9.15 -8.11
CA ASN A 236 11.65 10.04 -7.10
C ASN A 236 11.45 9.57 -5.63
N GLY A 237 11.26 8.28 -5.42
CA GLY A 237 10.99 7.67 -4.13
C GLY A 237 12.18 6.92 -3.50
N THR A 238 11.86 5.99 -2.62
CA THR A 238 12.82 5.28 -1.75
C THR A 238 13.41 4.01 -2.38
N GLY A 239 12.86 3.54 -3.51
CA GLY A 239 13.18 2.22 -4.06
C GLY A 239 14.57 2.09 -4.66
N LEU A 240 15.26 3.20 -5.02
CA LEU A 240 16.51 3.17 -5.79
C LEU A 240 17.56 2.23 -5.18
N LYS A 241 17.93 2.47 -3.92
CA LYS A 241 19.01 1.71 -3.25
C LYS A 241 18.67 0.23 -3.08
N PRO A 242 17.56 -0.15 -2.42
CA PRO A 242 17.28 -1.57 -2.14
C PRO A 242 16.90 -2.38 -3.39
N VAL A 243 16.14 -1.81 -4.34
CA VAL A 243 15.79 -2.50 -5.58
C VAL A 243 17.03 -2.77 -6.43
N LEU A 244 17.86 -1.74 -6.67
CA LEU A 244 19.08 -1.92 -7.45
C LEU A 244 20.06 -2.88 -6.78
N ARG A 245 20.18 -2.81 -5.45
CA ARG A 245 21.04 -3.72 -4.70
C ARG A 245 20.57 -5.17 -4.88
N THR A 246 19.30 -5.44 -4.61
CA THR A 246 18.72 -6.78 -4.76
C THR A 246 18.87 -7.33 -6.16
N LEU A 247 18.53 -6.54 -7.20
CA LEU A 247 18.64 -6.97 -8.58
C LEU A 247 20.09 -7.26 -8.98
N LYS A 248 21.03 -6.39 -8.64
CA LYS A 248 22.45 -6.58 -8.95
C LYS A 248 23.04 -7.80 -8.23
N GLU A 249 22.77 -7.96 -6.93
CA GLU A 249 23.26 -9.09 -6.15
C GLU A 249 22.67 -10.44 -6.61
N THR A 250 21.49 -10.40 -7.25
CA THR A 250 20.85 -11.60 -7.83
C THR A 250 21.16 -11.79 -9.32
N GLY A 251 22.04 -10.97 -9.90
CA GLY A 251 22.59 -11.13 -11.25
C GLY A 251 21.89 -10.36 -12.36
N TYR A 252 20.90 -9.51 -12.04
CA TYR A 252 20.27 -8.61 -13.00
C TYR A 252 21.05 -7.29 -13.03
N THR A 253 21.98 -7.16 -13.98
CA THR A 253 22.90 -6.03 -14.04
C THR A 253 22.67 -5.08 -15.23
N ASN A 254 21.87 -5.50 -16.22
CA ASN A 254 21.56 -4.68 -17.40
C ASN A 254 20.36 -3.75 -17.11
N ILE A 255 20.59 -2.76 -16.22
CA ILE A 255 19.55 -1.87 -15.72
C ILE A 255 19.85 -0.43 -16.14
N THR A 256 18.90 0.21 -16.79
CA THR A 256 18.88 1.65 -17.08
C THR A 256 17.91 2.34 -16.15
N VAL A 257 18.39 3.24 -15.30
CA VAL A 257 17.53 4.03 -14.42
C VAL A 257 17.00 5.26 -15.14
N VAL A 258 15.74 5.61 -14.95
CA VAL A 258 15.14 6.85 -15.47
C VAL A 258 15.71 8.03 -14.70
N LYS A 259 16.61 8.76 -15.33
CA LYS A 259 17.50 9.73 -14.68
C LYS A 259 16.77 10.88 -14.00
N GLU A 260 15.70 11.38 -14.59
CA GLU A 260 14.88 12.47 -14.05
C GLU A 260 14.06 12.05 -12.81
N GLN A 261 13.90 10.73 -12.59
CA GLN A 261 13.15 10.14 -11.50
C GLN A 261 14.03 9.35 -10.52
N GLU A 262 15.36 9.33 -10.77
CA GLU A 262 16.33 8.55 -10.00
C GLU A 262 16.48 9.07 -8.56
N ASN A 263 16.68 10.39 -8.43
CA ASN A 263 16.92 10.98 -7.12
C ASN A 263 15.61 11.26 -6.39
N PRO A 264 15.58 11.04 -5.06
CA PRO A 264 14.43 11.39 -4.23
C PRO A 264 14.06 12.87 -4.35
N ASP A 265 12.78 13.15 -4.64
CA ASP A 265 12.25 14.54 -4.70
C ASP A 265 10.75 14.53 -4.34
N GLY A 266 10.42 15.11 -3.19
CA GLY A 266 9.05 15.19 -2.69
C GLY A 266 8.11 16.08 -3.51
N ASN A 267 8.62 16.84 -4.49
CA ASN A 267 7.80 17.61 -5.42
C ASN A 267 7.29 16.77 -6.60
N PHE A 268 7.92 15.61 -6.88
CA PHE A 268 7.57 14.74 -8.01
C PHE A 268 7.46 15.49 -9.34
N PRO A 269 8.53 16.19 -9.78
CA PRO A 269 8.46 17.20 -10.86
C PRO A 269 8.03 16.62 -12.21
N THR A 270 8.30 15.35 -12.46
CA THR A 270 7.94 14.67 -13.72
C THR A 270 6.67 13.84 -13.61
N CYS A 271 6.11 13.68 -12.41
CA CYS A 271 4.98 12.80 -12.14
C CYS A 271 4.17 13.30 -10.92
N PRO A 272 3.25 14.28 -11.08
CA PRO A 272 2.46 14.85 -9.96
C PRO A 272 1.65 13.82 -9.16
N TYR A 273 1.32 12.69 -9.78
CA TYR A 273 0.69 11.52 -9.16
C TYR A 273 1.63 10.32 -9.32
N PRO A 274 2.60 10.11 -8.39
CA PRO A 274 3.63 9.08 -8.53
C PRO A 274 3.08 7.68 -8.21
N ASN A 275 2.08 7.26 -8.98
CA ASN A 275 1.39 5.98 -8.85
C ASN A 275 1.64 5.12 -10.09
N PRO A 276 2.34 3.99 -10.00
CA PRO A 276 2.63 3.11 -11.13
C PRO A 276 1.39 2.45 -11.76
N GLU A 277 0.21 2.62 -11.16
CA GLU A 277 -1.07 2.19 -11.76
C GLU A 277 -1.50 3.07 -12.93
N ILE A 278 -1.04 4.32 -12.99
CA ILE A 278 -1.48 5.28 -13.99
C ILE A 278 -0.46 5.41 -15.12
N LYS A 279 -0.99 5.54 -16.34
CA LYS A 279 -0.17 5.61 -17.57
C LYS A 279 0.78 6.81 -17.57
N GLU A 280 0.34 7.94 -17.04
CA GLU A 280 1.11 9.17 -16.96
C GLU A 280 2.38 8.98 -16.11
N ALA A 281 2.29 8.27 -15.00
CA ALA A 281 3.45 7.95 -14.16
C ALA A 281 4.47 7.07 -14.87
N MET A 282 3.99 6.17 -15.72
CA MET A 282 4.83 5.22 -16.46
C MET A 282 5.39 5.80 -17.77
N SER A 283 4.87 6.95 -18.25
CA SER A 283 5.14 7.47 -19.60
C SER A 283 6.63 7.73 -19.86
N LEU A 284 7.33 8.39 -18.94
CA LEU A 284 8.77 8.67 -19.08
C LEU A 284 9.60 7.38 -19.08
N GLY A 285 9.25 6.42 -18.21
CA GLY A 285 9.87 5.09 -18.21
C GLY A 285 9.67 4.36 -19.54
N MET A 286 8.47 4.45 -20.14
CA MET A 286 8.20 3.87 -21.46
C MET A 286 8.99 4.54 -22.59
N GLU A 287 9.23 5.85 -22.50
CA GLU A 287 10.13 6.53 -23.45
C GLU A 287 11.57 6.01 -23.32
N TYR A 288 12.07 5.85 -22.10
CA TYR A 288 13.37 5.23 -21.85
C TYR A 288 13.41 3.80 -22.39
N ALA A 289 12.40 2.99 -22.10
CA ALA A 289 12.30 1.62 -22.58
C ALA A 289 12.35 1.53 -24.12
N LYS A 290 11.67 2.44 -24.82
CA LYS A 290 11.74 2.54 -26.29
C LYS A 290 13.16 2.92 -26.77
N LYS A 291 13.80 3.91 -26.14
CA LYS A 291 15.15 4.39 -26.52
C LYS A 291 16.21 3.30 -26.35
N CYS A 292 16.18 2.53 -25.24
CA CYS A 292 17.15 1.45 -25.01
C CYS A 292 16.69 0.09 -25.52
N ASN A 293 15.54 0.01 -26.18
CA ASN A 293 14.93 -1.25 -26.59
C ASN A 293 14.83 -2.27 -25.44
N ALA A 294 14.44 -1.81 -24.25
CA ALA A 294 14.38 -2.63 -23.05
C ALA A 294 13.41 -3.80 -23.19
N ASP A 295 13.64 -4.86 -22.43
CA ASP A 295 12.73 -6.00 -22.35
C ASP A 295 11.58 -5.74 -21.37
N LEU A 296 11.89 -5.06 -20.27
CA LEU A 296 11.01 -4.85 -19.12
C LEU A 296 11.16 -3.42 -18.58
N LEU A 297 10.06 -2.75 -18.31
CA LEU A 297 10.01 -1.53 -17.50
C LEU A 297 9.43 -1.87 -16.14
N LEU A 298 10.11 -1.41 -15.07
CA LEU A 298 9.65 -1.43 -13.69
C LEU A 298 9.50 0.00 -13.16
N ALA A 299 8.46 0.29 -12.41
CA ALA A 299 8.38 1.51 -11.60
C ALA A 299 7.80 1.21 -10.23
N THR A 300 8.43 1.78 -9.18
CA THR A 300 7.94 1.68 -7.80
C THR A 300 7.39 3.03 -7.33
N ASP A 301 6.36 3.02 -6.49
CA ASP A 301 5.83 4.24 -5.90
C ASP A 301 6.78 4.83 -4.83
N PRO A 302 6.56 6.05 -4.34
CA PRO A 302 7.54 6.74 -3.49
C PRO A 302 7.95 6.02 -2.22
N ASP A 303 7.05 5.29 -1.56
CA ASP A 303 7.37 4.49 -0.37
C ASP A 303 7.67 3.02 -0.71
N CYS A 304 7.77 2.71 -2.00
CA CYS A 304 8.24 1.44 -2.56
C CYS A 304 7.51 0.22 -1.96
N ASP A 305 6.18 0.34 -1.85
CA ASP A 305 5.31 -0.76 -1.47
C ASP A 305 4.50 -1.29 -2.66
N ARG A 306 4.53 -0.61 -3.84
CA ARG A 306 3.90 -1.02 -5.10
C ARG A 306 4.90 -1.02 -6.23
N VAL A 307 4.72 -1.96 -7.18
CA VAL A 307 5.51 -2.02 -8.41
C VAL A 307 4.61 -2.26 -9.61
N GLY A 308 4.70 -1.36 -10.60
CA GLY A 308 4.05 -1.50 -11.91
C GLY A 308 5.06 -1.86 -12.99
N ILE A 309 4.57 -2.52 -14.04
CA ILE A 309 5.40 -2.98 -15.16
C ILE A 309 4.80 -2.65 -16.53
N ALA A 310 5.70 -2.52 -17.51
CA ALA A 310 5.33 -2.58 -18.91
C ALA A 310 6.23 -3.57 -19.65
N VAL A 311 5.63 -4.31 -20.57
CA VAL A 311 6.29 -5.32 -21.40
C VAL A 311 5.91 -5.14 -22.87
N LYS A 312 6.70 -5.69 -23.79
CA LYS A 312 6.39 -5.65 -25.21
C LYS A 312 5.29 -6.65 -25.57
N ASN A 313 4.34 -6.20 -26.41
CA ASN A 313 3.41 -7.09 -27.09
C ASN A 313 4.05 -7.67 -28.40
N ALA A 314 3.32 -8.50 -29.11
CA ALA A 314 3.77 -9.11 -30.37
C ALA A 314 4.11 -8.07 -31.48
N ALA A 315 3.53 -6.85 -31.42
CA ALA A 315 3.85 -5.76 -32.32
C ALA A 315 5.10 -4.95 -31.89
N GLY A 316 5.72 -5.29 -30.75
CA GLY A 316 6.85 -4.57 -30.18
C GLY A 316 6.47 -3.29 -29.43
N GLU A 317 5.20 -3.08 -29.16
CA GLU A 317 4.70 -1.94 -28.40
C GLU A 317 4.71 -2.24 -26.88
N TYR A 318 5.05 -1.25 -26.05
CA TYR A 318 4.99 -1.42 -24.61
C TYR A 318 3.56 -1.30 -24.10
N VAL A 319 3.13 -2.33 -23.38
CA VAL A 319 1.81 -2.44 -22.76
C VAL A 319 1.99 -2.48 -21.24
N LEU A 320 1.23 -1.64 -20.53
CA LEU A 320 1.14 -1.68 -19.08
C LEU A 320 0.31 -2.89 -18.67
N LEU A 321 0.81 -3.68 -17.74
CA LEU A 321 0.02 -4.71 -17.08
C LEU A 321 -0.60 -4.15 -15.82
N SER A 322 -1.86 -4.45 -15.59
CA SER A 322 -2.56 -4.11 -14.35
C SER A 322 -1.98 -4.89 -13.16
N GLY A 323 -2.25 -4.41 -11.94
CA GLY A 323 -1.85 -5.11 -10.72
C GLY A 323 -2.43 -6.52 -10.64
N ASN A 324 -3.66 -6.70 -11.11
CA ASN A 324 -4.29 -8.00 -11.22
C ASN A 324 -3.59 -8.93 -12.22
N GLU A 325 -3.27 -8.46 -13.42
CA GLU A 325 -2.58 -9.25 -14.45
C GLU A 325 -1.18 -9.66 -13.98
N THR A 326 -0.43 -8.72 -13.40
CA THR A 326 0.90 -9.02 -12.83
C THR A 326 0.79 -9.99 -11.64
N GLY A 327 -0.21 -9.80 -10.77
CA GLY A 327 -0.46 -10.70 -9.63
C GLY A 327 -0.82 -12.11 -10.04
N MET A 328 -1.63 -12.28 -11.09
CA MET A 328 -1.94 -13.61 -11.66
C MET A 328 -0.73 -14.29 -12.26
N LEU A 329 0.10 -13.54 -13.00
CA LEU A 329 1.35 -14.05 -13.57
C LEU A 329 2.31 -14.50 -12.47
N LEU A 330 2.49 -13.68 -11.42
CA LEU A 330 3.31 -14.02 -10.25
C LEU A 330 2.76 -15.24 -9.52
N LEU A 331 1.46 -15.28 -9.23
CA LEU A 331 0.83 -16.43 -8.58
C LEU A 331 1.08 -17.72 -9.36
N ASN A 332 0.85 -17.69 -10.67
CA ASN A 332 1.10 -18.86 -11.51
C ASN A 332 2.58 -19.25 -11.49
N TYR A 333 3.49 -18.28 -11.60
CA TYR A 333 4.93 -18.51 -11.54
C TYR A 333 5.34 -19.14 -10.20
N VAL A 334 4.88 -18.59 -9.07
CA VAL A 334 5.16 -19.13 -7.73
C VAL A 334 4.68 -20.56 -7.61
N CYS A 335 3.45 -20.85 -8.03
CA CYS A 335 2.89 -22.21 -7.97
C CYS A 335 3.65 -23.18 -8.89
N GLU A 336 3.87 -22.82 -10.15
CA GLU A 336 4.58 -23.61 -11.15
C GLU A 336 6.00 -23.98 -10.67
N ARG A 337 6.75 -22.98 -10.16
CA ARG A 337 8.11 -23.20 -9.70
C ARG A 337 8.17 -24.01 -8.40
N ARG A 338 7.31 -23.72 -7.42
CA ARG A 338 7.28 -24.50 -6.18
C ARG A 338 6.94 -25.98 -6.42
N VAL A 339 6.04 -26.27 -7.35
CA VAL A 339 5.75 -27.65 -7.76
C VAL A 339 6.97 -28.28 -8.43
N ALA A 340 7.61 -27.59 -9.38
CA ALA A 340 8.79 -28.10 -10.08
C ALA A 340 9.98 -28.36 -9.14
N MET A 341 10.19 -27.50 -8.14
CA MET A 341 11.24 -27.63 -7.13
C MET A 341 10.89 -28.60 -5.99
N GLY A 342 9.65 -29.08 -5.91
CA GLY A 342 9.18 -29.90 -4.78
C GLY A 342 9.09 -29.14 -3.45
N THR A 343 8.95 -27.80 -3.49
CA THR A 343 8.90 -26.91 -2.32
C THR A 343 7.50 -26.38 -2.01
N MET A 344 6.46 -26.91 -2.69
CA MET A 344 5.08 -26.57 -2.36
C MET A 344 4.76 -27.07 -0.95
N PRO A 345 4.30 -26.21 -0.02
CA PRO A 345 3.89 -26.64 1.33
C PRO A 345 2.75 -27.67 1.28
N LYS A 346 2.56 -28.38 2.39
CA LYS A 346 1.46 -29.36 2.49
C LYS A 346 0.08 -28.71 2.38
N ASP A 347 -0.10 -27.55 3.03
CA ASP A 347 -1.35 -26.80 3.08
C ASP A 347 -1.10 -25.36 2.57
N PRO A 348 -0.85 -25.17 1.25
CA PRO A 348 -0.42 -23.88 0.72
C PRO A 348 -1.57 -22.87 0.71
N VAL A 349 -1.25 -21.61 1.03
CA VAL A 349 -2.21 -20.51 1.17
C VAL A 349 -1.82 -19.32 0.29
N LEU A 350 -2.77 -18.90 -0.53
CA LEU A 350 -2.81 -17.60 -1.20
C LEU A 350 -3.64 -16.62 -0.35
N CYS A 351 -3.13 -15.43 -0.10
CA CYS A 351 -3.90 -14.34 0.51
C CYS A 351 -4.19 -13.25 -0.53
N LYS A 352 -5.45 -12.85 -0.69
CA LYS A 352 -5.84 -11.73 -1.55
C LYS A 352 -7.02 -10.95 -0.96
N THR A 353 -7.27 -9.74 -1.47
CA THR A 353 -8.44 -9.01 -1.03
C THR A 353 -9.70 -9.44 -1.77
N ILE A 354 -10.86 -9.16 -1.17
CA ILE A 354 -12.19 -9.46 -1.76
C ILE A 354 -12.46 -8.73 -3.07
N VAL A 355 -11.67 -7.68 -3.38
CA VAL A 355 -11.75 -6.89 -4.62
C VAL A 355 -10.66 -7.26 -5.64
N THR A 356 -9.68 -8.06 -5.24
CA THR A 356 -8.65 -8.61 -6.11
C THR A 356 -9.27 -9.68 -7.02
N ILE A 357 -8.78 -9.78 -8.25
CA ILE A 357 -9.33 -10.60 -9.34
C ILE A 357 -9.71 -12.03 -8.92
N ASP A 358 -10.96 -12.41 -9.19
CA ASP A 358 -11.49 -13.75 -8.81
C ASP A 358 -10.89 -14.91 -9.65
N MET A 359 -10.23 -14.61 -10.79
CA MET A 359 -9.49 -15.62 -11.54
C MET A 359 -8.30 -16.20 -10.75
N ALA A 360 -7.74 -15.44 -9.82
CA ALA A 360 -6.67 -15.93 -8.94
C ALA A 360 -7.10 -17.15 -8.11
N ASP A 361 -8.39 -17.22 -7.72
CA ASP A 361 -8.94 -18.38 -6.99
C ASP A 361 -8.90 -19.66 -7.85
N ARG A 362 -9.16 -19.53 -9.16
CA ARG A 362 -9.11 -20.65 -10.10
C ARG A 362 -7.68 -21.13 -10.34
N ILE A 363 -6.74 -20.18 -10.51
CA ILE A 363 -5.31 -20.50 -10.61
C ILE A 363 -4.84 -21.24 -9.36
N ALA A 364 -5.12 -20.70 -8.17
CA ALA A 364 -4.73 -21.29 -6.89
C ALA A 364 -5.31 -22.70 -6.72
N SER A 365 -6.60 -22.87 -7.00
CA SER A 365 -7.29 -24.17 -6.90
C SER A 365 -6.68 -25.25 -7.77
N ASP A 366 -6.23 -24.91 -8.97
CA ASP A 366 -5.60 -25.83 -9.91
C ASP A 366 -4.27 -26.41 -9.38
N TYR A 367 -3.57 -25.66 -8.53
CA TYR A 367 -2.36 -26.09 -7.84
C TYR A 367 -2.61 -26.62 -6.42
N GLY A 368 -3.86 -26.79 -6.02
CA GLY A 368 -4.22 -27.23 -4.66
C GLY A 368 -3.95 -26.18 -3.58
N VAL A 369 -3.84 -24.93 -3.96
CA VAL A 369 -3.59 -23.80 -3.05
C VAL A 369 -4.92 -23.25 -2.53
N LYS A 370 -5.06 -23.12 -1.20
CA LYS A 370 -6.23 -22.53 -0.56
C LYS A 370 -6.18 -21.01 -0.67
N THR A 371 -7.21 -20.40 -1.22
CA THR A 371 -7.35 -18.93 -1.19
C THR A 371 -8.01 -18.45 0.10
N VAL A 372 -7.41 -17.43 0.72
CA VAL A 372 -8.00 -16.68 1.83
C VAL A 372 -8.32 -15.28 1.31
N ASN A 373 -9.62 -15.00 1.19
CA ASN A 373 -10.14 -13.69 0.78
C ASN A 373 -10.31 -12.79 2.01
N LEU A 374 -9.67 -11.61 1.98
CA LEU A 374 -9.55 -10.68 3.09
C LEU A 374 -10.19 -9.32 2.74
N LEU A 375 -10.47 -8.49 3.72
CA LEU A 375 -10.89 -7.11 3.47
C LEU A 375 -9.79 -6.33 2.74
N THR A 376 -10.18 -5.25 2.08
CA THR A 376 -9.26 -4.37 1.35
C THR A 376 -8.24 -3.72 2.29
N GLY A 377 -6.99 -3.82 1.94
CA GLY A 377 -5.83 -3.30 2.67
C GLY A 377 -4.88 -4.40 3.10
N PHE A 378 -3.62 -4.26 2.71
CA PHE A 378 -2.59 -5.29 2.91
C PHE A 378 -2.36 -5.67 4.38
N LYS A 379 -2.74 -4.79 5.31
CA LYS A 379 -2.72 -5.08 6.75
C LYS A 379 -3.48 -6.36 7.11
N PHE A 380 -4.58 -6.68 6.42
CA PHE A 380 -5.31 -7.92 6.65
C PHE A 380 -4.55 -9.14 6.13
N ILE A 381 -3.77 -8.98 5.05
CA ILE A 381 -2.84 -10.01 4.59
C ILE A 381 -1.72 -10.19 5.62
N GLY A 382 -1.13 -9.10 6.11
CA GLY A 382 -0.13 -9.12 7.17
C GLY A 382 -0.64 -9.77 8.46
N GLU A 383 -1.86 -9.46 8.88
CA GLU A 383 -2.53 -10.09 10.03
C GLU A 383 -2.74 -11.60 9.81
N GLN A 384 -3.14 -12.01 8.61
CA GLN A 384 -3.32 -13.43 8.27
C GLN A 384 -1.98 -14.18 8.31
N ILE A 385 -0.89 -13.58 7.81
CA ILE A 385 0.46 -14.15 7.95
C ILE A 385 0.82 -14.30 9.43
N GLY A 386 0.54 -13.29 10.26
CA GLY A 386 0.76 -13.35 11.71
C GLY A 386 -0.05 -14.44 12.41
N ARG A 387 -1.28 -14.72 11.95
CA ARG A 387 -2.10 -15.85 12.43
C ARG A 387 -1.46 -17.18 12.08
N LEU A 388 -1.03 -17.36 10.83
CA LEU A 388 -0.32 -18.56 10.40
C LEU A 388 0.97 -18.78 11.20
N GLU A 389 1.72 -17.72 11.49
CA GLU A 389 2.93 -17.78 12.31
C GLU A 389 2.62 -18.26 13.74
N LYS A 390 1.60 -17.70 14.40
CA LYS A 390 1.15 -18.13 15.73
C LYS A 390 0.67 -19.59 15.78
N GLU A 391 0.14 -20.09 14.65
CA GLU A 391 -0.27 -21.50 14.50
C GLU A 391 0.91 -22.44 14.15
N GLY A 392 2.13 -21.94 13.99
CA GLY A 392 3.29 -22.70 13.51
C GLY A 392 3.19 -23.11 12.04
N LYS A 393 2.43 -22.37 11.24
CA LYS A 393 2.13 -22.63 9.82
C LYS A 393 2.58 -21.49 8.89
N ALA A 394 3.56 -20.69 9.30
CA ALA A 394 4.04 -19.58 8.48
C ALA A 394 4.44 -20.02 7.07
N ASP A 395 5.06 -21.19 6.94
CA ASP A 395 5.49 -21.78 5.65
C ASP A 395 4.32 -22.12 4.71
N SER A 396 3.07 -22.19 5.22
CA SER A 396 1.89 -22.38 4.38
C SER A 396 1.61 -21.19 3.48
N TYR A 397 1.99 -19.97 3.89
CA TYR A 397 1.84 -18.78 3.08
C TYR A 397 2.82 -18.84 1.90
N ILE A 398 2.31 -18.79 0.67
CA ILE A 398 3.15 -18.83 -0.52
C ILE A 398 3.18 -17.55 -1.32
N PHE A 399 2.07 -16.75 -1.26
CA PHE A 399 1.96 -15.49 -1.97
C PHE A 399 0.75 -14.69 -1.47
N GLY A 400 0.85 -13.38 -1.53
CA GLY A 400 -0.28 -12.48 -1.32
C GLY A 400 -0.20 -11.25 -2.19
N PHE A 401 -1.37 -10.75 -2.64
CA PHE A 401 -1.39 -9.56 -3.48
C PHE A 401 -2.72 -8.80 -3.44
N GLU A 402 -2.63 -7.53 -3.80
CA GLU A 402 -3.76 -6.63 -4.03
C GLU A 402 -3.79 -6.19 -5.49
N GLU A 403 -4.99 -5.89 -5.99
CA GLU A 403 -5.22 -5.32 -7.33
C GLU A 403 -4.44 -4.03 -7.56
N SER A 404 -4.10 -3.33 -6.47
CA SER A 404 -3.40 -2.05 -6.46
C SER A 404 -1.87 -2.19 -6.46
N TYR A 405 -1.34 -3.19 -7.18
CA TYR A 405 0.10 -3.39 -7.45
C TYR A 405 0.96 -3.72 -6.22
N GLY A 406 0.35 -4.17 -5.14
CA GLY A 406 1.05 -4.62 -3.94
C GLY A 406 1.20 -6.14 -3.90
N TYR A 407 2.41 -6.64 -3.72
CA TYR A 407 2.76 -8.06 -3.71
C TYR A 407 3.64 -8.39 -2.51
N LEU A 408 3.59 -9.66 -2.07
CA LEU A 408 4.50 -10.20 -1.07
C LEU A 408 4.59 -11.72 -1.21
N SER A 409 5.80 -12.26 -1.31
CA SER A 409 6.03 -13.71 -1.46
C SER A 409 6.57 -14.38 -0.20
N GLY A 410 7.06 -13.61 0.77
CA GLY A 410 7.64 -14.10 2.01
C GLY A 410 6.89 -13.68 3.26
N THR A 411 7.35 -14.17 4.42
CA THR A 411 6.75 -13.86 5.73
C THR A 411 7.65 -12.98 6.61
N TYR A 412 8.74 -12.45 6.06
CA TYR A 412 9.74 -11.63 6.77
C TYR A 412 9.23 -10.21 7.09
N VAL A 413 8.26 -9.70 6.33
CA VAL A 413 7.52 -8.45 6.56
C VAL A 413 6.02 -8.71 6.65
N ARG A 414 5.23 -7.69 7.04
CA ARG A 414 3.77 -7.75 7.19
C ARG A 414 3.05 -6.66 6.39
N ASP A 415 3.74 -6.06 5.44
CA ASP A 415 3.18 -5.14 4.45
C ASP A 415 3.67 -5.55 3.07
N LYS A 416 3.05 -5.01 2.02
CA LYS A 416 3.49 -5.23 0.64
C LYS A 416 4.92 -4.71 0.44
N ASP A 417 5.66 -5.41 -0.39
CA ASP A 417 7.07 -5.15 -0.64
C ASP A 417 7.35 -5.06 -2.14
N ALA A 418 7.62 -3.84 -2.62
CA ALA A 418 7.96 -3.64 -4.02
C ALA A 418 9.41 -4.03 -4.34
N VAL A 419 10.29 -4.22 -3.35
CA VAL A 419 11.63 -4.78 -3.58
C VAL A 419 11.52 -6.27 -3.92
N ASP A 420 10.73 -7.02 -3.15
CA ASP A 420 10.37 -8.41 -3.44
C ASP A 420 9.61 -8.53 -4.77
N GLY A 421 8.57 -7.70 -4.96
CA GLY A 421 7.79 -7.69 -6.19
C GLY A 421 8.64 -7.42 -7.42
N ALA A 422 9.54 -6.43 -7.40
CA ALA A 422 10.45 -6.12 -8.50
C ALA A 422 11.42 -7.27 -8.78
N PHE A 423 11.97 -7.87 -7.74
CA PHE A 423 12.87 -9.02 -7.87
C PHE A 423 12.16 -10.22 -8.51
N LEU A 424 11.01 -10.64 -7.97
CA LEU A 424 10.26 -11.78 -8.51
C LEU A 424 9.73 -11.52 -9.92
N ILE A 425 9.35 -10.30 -10.26
CA ILE A 425 8.96 -9.93 -11.62
C ILE A 425 10.13 -10.11 -12.58
N CYS A 426 11.34 -9.66 -12.22
CA CYS A 426 12.54 -9.86 -13.04
C CYS A 426 12.87 -11.36 -13.21
N GLU A 427 12.74 -12.12 -12.14
CA GLU A 427 12.99 -13.57 -12.14
C GLU A 427 11.98 -14.30 -13.03
N MET A 428 10.70 -14.04 -12.85
CA MET A 428 9.62 -14.57 -13.68
C MET A 428 9.79 -14.19 -15.15
N PHE A 429 10.12 -12.93 -15.43
CA PHE A 429 10.35 -12.46 -16.80
C PHE A 429 11.51 -13.20 -17.45
N ALA A 430 12.65 -13.30 -16.78
CA ALA A 430 13.84 -13.98 -17.28
C ALA A 430 13.57 -15.49 -17.50
N TYR A 431 12.83 -16.12 -16.58
CA TYR A 431 12.44 -17.52 -16.68
C TYR A 431 11.62 -17.81 -17.93
N TYR A 432 10.54 -17.07 -18.18
CA TYR A 432 9.71 -17.28 -19.36
C TYR A 432 10.42 -16.86 -20.65
N LYS A 433 11.15 -15.73 -20.64
CA LYS A 433 11.96 -15.30 -21.79
C LYS A 433 12.96 -16.36 -22.24
N THR A 434 13.64 -17.00 -21.31
CA THR A 434 14.59 -18.10 -21.61
C THR A 434 13.91 -19.29 -22.32
N GLN A 435 12.61 -19.47 -22.08
CA GLN A 435 11.80 -20.50 -22.75
C GLN A 435 11.16 -20.00 -24.06
N GLY A 436 11.42 -18.76 -24.46
CA GLY A 436 10.81 -18.15 -25.65
C GLY A 436 9.35 -17.75 -25.45
N ILE A 437 8.89 -17.59 -24.21
CA ILE A 437 7.52 -17.21 -23.86
C ILE A 437 7.50 -15.77 -23.39
N SER A 438 6.72 -14.90 -24.02
CA SER A 438 6.50 -13.54 -23.50
C SER A 438 5.50 -13.56 -22.32
N LEU A 439 5.55 -12.52 -21.44
CA LEU A 439 4.55 -12.40 -20.37
C LEU A 439 3.14 -12.20 -20.92
N ILE A 440 2.98 -11.58 -22.09
CA ILE A 440 1.69 -11.45 -22.77
C ILE A 440 1.17 -12.81 -23.24
N ASP A 441 2.04 -13.65 -23.84
CA ASP A 441 1.65 -15.00 -24.24
C ASP A 441 1.29 -15.86 -23.03
N LYS A 442 2.07 -15.73 -21.94
CA LYS A 442 1.76 -16.43 -20.69
C LYS A 442 0.42 -15.98 -20.11
N LEU A 443 0.14 -14.69 -20.08
CA LEU A 443 -1.14 -14.14 -19.62
C LEU A 443 -2.30 -14.64 -20.49
N ASN A 444 -2.14 -14.64 -21.82
CA ASN A 444 -3.13 -15.18 -22.75
C ASN A 444 -3.39 -16.67 -22.50
N SER A 445 -2.34 -17.44 -22.23
CA SER A 445 -2.51 -18.87 -21.89
C SER A 445 -3.29 -19.09 -20.59
N LEU A 446 -3.16 -18.19 -19.61
CA LEU A 446 -4.01 -18.22 -18.41
C LEU A 446 -5.46 -17.88 -18.73
N TYR A 447 -5.70 -16.90 -19.59
CA TYR A 447 -7.06 -16.57 -20.07
C TYR A 447 -7.69 -17.72 -20.87
N GLU A 448 -6.93 -18.38 -21.72
CA GLU A 448 -7.40 -19.57 -22.46
C GLU A 448 -7.78 -20.72 -21.50
N LYS A 449 -6.97 -20.93 -20.47
CA LYS A 449 -7.18 -22.03 -19.52
C LYS A 449 -8.32 -21.76 -18.54
N TYR A 450 -8.45 -20.53 -18.02
CA TYR A 450 -9.36 -20.20 -16.93
C TYR A 450 -10.54 -19.31 -17.35
N GLY A 451 -10.62 -18.91 -18.62
CA GLY A 451 -11.55 -17.91 -19.14
C GLY A 451 -11.03 -16.49 -18.96
N TYR A 452 -11.33 -15.61 -19.92
CA TYR A 452 -10.96 -14.20 -19.81
C TYR A 452 -11.65 -13.56 -18.60
N CYS A 453 -10.92 -12.77 -17.84
CA CYS A 453 -11.45 -12.08 -16.66
C CYS A 453 -11.06 -10.61 -16.69
N LEU A 454 -12.06 -9.73 -16.81
CA LEU A 454 -11.91 -8.28 -16.76
C LEU A 454 -12.23 -7.79 -15.34
N ASN A 455 -11.33 -7.00 -14.76
CA ASN A 455 -11.60 -6.33 -13.49
C ASN A 455 -11.51 -4.83 -13.67
N THR A 456 -12.54 -4.09 -13.25
CA THR A 456 -12.60 -2.63 -13.31
C THR A 456 -12.99 -2.03 -11.96
N LEU A 457 -12.58 -0.78 -11.75
CA LEU A 457 -12.95 0.02 -10.59
C LEU A 457 -13.61 1.31 -11.05
N HIS A 458 -14.83 1.55 -10.56
CA HIS A 458 -15.56 2.80 -10.78
C HIS A 458 -15.79 3.51 -9.44
N SER A 459 -15.64 4.84 -9.44
CA SER A 459 -15.86 5.68 -8.27
C SER A 459 -16.95 6.69 -8.57
N TYR A 460 -17.94 6.76 -7.69
CA TYR A 460 -19.06 7.70 -7.77
C TYR A 460 -18.96 8.68 -6.62
N GLU A 461 -18.95 9.99 -6.94
CA GLU A 461 -18.79 11.06 -5.97
C GLU A 461 -20.15 11.60 -5.52
N PHE A 462 -20.27 11.90 -4.23
CA PHE A 462 -21.49 12.40 -3.60
C PHE A 462 -21.16 13.64 -2.79
N ASP A 463 -21.43 14.82 -3.35
CA ASP A 463 -21.02 16.08 -2.75
C ASP A 463 -21.91 16.51 -1.58
N GLY A 464 -21.26 17.01 -0.53
CA GLY A 464 -21.92 17.62 0.62
C GLY A 464 -22.69 16.62 1.51
N SER A 465 -23.43 17.16 2.49
CA SER A 465 -24.21 16.37 3.45
C SER A 465 -25.37 15.62 2.79
N ALA A 466 -26.01 16.23 1.80
CA ALA A 466 -27.09 15.59 1.04
C ALA A 466 -26.57 14.42 0.20
N GLY A 467 -25.40 14.58 -0.44
CA GLY A 467 -24.74 13.49 -1.16
C GLY A 467 -24.34 12.35 -0.23
N PHE A 468 -23.79 12.65 0.95
CA PHE A 468 -23.48 11.63 1.95
C PHE A 468 -24.72 10.84 2.40
N ALA A 469 -25.84 11.52 2.67
CA ALA A 469 -27.09 10.85 3.02
C ALA A 469 -27.58 9.93 1.89
N LYS A 470 -27.53 10.42 0.64
CA LYS A 470 -27.87 9.60 -0.55
C LYS A 470 -27.00 8.35 -0.67
N MET A 471 -25.69 8.46 -0.43
CA MET A 471 -24.79 7.31 -0.43
C MET A 471 -25.20 6.27 0.62
N GLN A 472 -25.59 6.70 1.82
CA GLN A 472 -26.10 5.81 2.87
C GLN A 472 -27.42 5.13 2.47
N ASP A 473 -28.34 5.86 1.84
CA ASP A 473 -29.60 5.30 1.34
C ASP A 473 -29.34 4.24 0.25
N ILE A 474 -28.41 4.50 -0.66
CA ILE A 474 -27.98 3.53 -1.68
C ILE A 474 -27.45 2.26 -1.01
N MET A 475 -26.54 2.38 -0.04
CA MET A 475 -26.03 1.21 0.67
C MET A 475 -27.15 0.45 1.40
N ALA A 476 -28.09 1.15 2.03
CA ALA A 476 -29.24 0.53 2.68
C ALA A 476 -30.13 -0.25 1.69
N GLU A 477 -30.33 0.24 0.47
CA GLU A 477 -31.04 -0.51 -0.58
C GLU A 477 -30.26 -1.75 -1.02
N PHE A 478 -28.94 -1.65 -1.20
CA PHE A 478 -28.11 -2.79 -1.58
C PHE A 478 -28.06 -3.87 -0.49
N HIS A 479 -28.14 -3.49 0.79
CA HIS A 479 -28.26 -4.44 1.91
C HIS A 479 -29.59 -5.25 1.92
N LYS A 480 -30.63 -4.79 1.23
CA LYS A 480 -31.88 -5.56 1.06
C LYS A 480 -31.70 -6.75 0.11
N GLY A 481 -30.61 -6.77 -0.64
CA GLY A 481 -30.30 -7.76 -1.65
C GLY A 481 -30.82 -7.37 -3.05
N LEU A 482 -30.21 -7.98 -4.06
CA LEU A 482 -30.57 -7.84 -5.46
C LEU A 482 -30.72 -9.22 -6.08
N ASP A 483 -31.73 -9.44 -6.92
CA ASP A 483 -31.92 -10.70 -7.64
C ASP A 483 -31.00 -10.80 -8.87
N THR A 484 -30.74 -9.66 -9.50
CA THR A 484 -29.91 -9.55 -10.71
C THR A 484 -29.06 -8.28 -10.70
N ILE A 485 -27.90 -8.32 -11.36
CA ILE A 485 -27.05 -7.17 -11.66
C ILE A 485 -26.52 -7.34 -13.09
N GLY A 486 -26.74 -6.33 -13.95
CA GLY A 486 -26.32 -6.38 -15.36
C GLY A 486 -26.95 -7.54 -16.13
N GLY A 487 -28.20 -7.90 -15.80
CA GLY A 487 -28.93 -9.02 -16.39
C GLY A 487 -28.44 -10.41 -15.94
N LYS A 488 -27.43 -10.50 -15.06
CA LYS A 488 -26.92 -11.74 -14.47
C LYS A 488 -27.56 -12.00 -13.11
N LYS A 489 -27.92 -13.27 -12.88
CA LYS A 489 -28.50 -13.69 -11.59
C LYS A 489 -27.48 -13.56 -10.47
N VAL A 490 -27.88 -12.99 -9.32
CA VAL A 490 -27.12 -13.01 -8.10
C VAL A 490 -27.25 -14.42 -7.46
N ILE A 491 -26.11 -15.09 -7.30
CA ILE A 491 -26.03 -16.43 -6.72
C ILE A 491 -25.91 -16.34 -5.20
N GLU A 492 -25.12 -15.38 -4.72
CA GLU A 492 -24.82 -15.16 -3.32
C GLU A 492 -24.52 -13.68 -3.07
N CYS A 493 -24.96 -13.14 -1.93
CA CYS A 493 -24.54 -11.84 -1.43
C CYS A 493 -23.72 -12.03 -0.15
N GLN A 494 -22.45 -11.68 -0.20
CA GLN A 494 -21.52 -11.69 0.93
C GLN A 494 -21.57 -10.33 1.62
N ASP A 495 -22.27 -10.26 2.74
CA ASP A 495 -22.46 -9.06 3.55
C ASP A 495 -21.41 -8.99 4.68
N TYR A 496 -20.37 -8.17 4.49
CA TYR A 496 -19.29 -8.01 5.46
C TYR A 496 -19.65 -7.08 6.63
N SER A 497 -20.78 -6.39 6.58
CA SER A 497 -21.23 -5.53 7.70
C SER A 497 -21.52 -6.31 8.98
N LYS A 498 -21.78 -7.61 8.86
CA LYS A 498 -22.05 -8.51 9.99
C LYS A 498 -20.80 -9.22 10.51
N GLY A 499 -19.69 -9.09 9.81
CA GLY A 499 -18.50 -9.90 10.04
C GLY A 499 -18.66 -11.28 9.39
N LEU A 500 -17.97 -11.51 8.27
CA LEU A 500 -18.04 -12.76 7.51
C LEU A 500 -16.69 -13.48 7.56
N ASN A 501 -16.71 -14.80 7.71
CA ASN A 501 -15.51 -15.65 7.71
C ASN A 501 -14.42 -15.24 8.72
N GLY A 502 -14.83 -14.71 9.88
CA GLY A 502 -13.91 -14.24 10.92
C GLY A 502 -13.24 -12.89 10.62
N LEU A 503 -13.66 -12.22 9.55
CA LEU A 503 -13.20 -10.87 9.22
C LEU A 503 -13.90 -9.81 10.07
N PRO A 504 -13.26 -8.67 10.35
CA PRO A 504 -13.90 -7.54 11.02
C PRO A 504 -15.13 -7.05 10.25
N LYS A 505 -16.06 -6.41 10.98
CA LYS A 505 -17.21 -5.76 10.36
C LYS A 505 -16.74 -4.62 9.45
N SER A 506 -17.27 -4.60 8.22
CA SER A 506 -16.99 -3.56 7.23
C SER A 506 -18.22 -3.36 6.35
N ASP A 507 -18.58 -2.12 6.06
CA ASP A 507 -19.71 -1.81 5.18
C ASP A 507 -19.33 -2.08 3.72
N VAL A 508 -19.28 -3.37 3.37
CA VAL A 508 -18.94 -3.89 2.06
C VAL A 508 -19.88 -5.03 1.70
N LEU A 509 -20.40 -4.99 0.48
CA LEU A 509 -21.20 -6.05 -0.12
C LEU A 509 -20.49 -6.62 -1.34
N LYS A 510 -20.33 -7.95 -1.41
CA LYS A 510 -19.86 -8.64 -2.62
C LYS A 510 -20.98 -9.52 -3.15
N PHE A 511 -21.48 -9.19 -4.34
CA PHE A 511 -22.47 -9.96 -5.06
C PHE A 511 -21.75 -10.92 -6.00
N MET A 512 -21.88 -12.21 -5.75
CA MET A 512 -21.44 -13.27 -6.66
C MET A 512 -22.50 -13.50 -7.70
N LEU A 513 -22.15 -13.39 -8.97
CA LEU A 513 -23.05 -13.48 -10.10
C LEU A 513 -22.81 -14.78 -10.88
N GLU A 514 -23.83 -15.22 -11.64
CA GLU A 514 -23.66 -16.35 -12.54
C GLU A 514 -22.55 -16.11 -13.59
N GLY A 515 -21.88 -17.18 -14.02
CA GLY A 515 -20.81 -17.12 -14.99
C GLY A 515 -19.48 -16.60 -14.42
N ASN A 516 -19.21 -16.86 -13.13
CA ASN A 516 -17.99 -16.42 -12.45
C ASN A 516 -17.75 -14.90 -12.50
N CYS A 517 -18.83 -14.12 -12.44
CA CYS A 517 -18.77 -12.68 -12.32
C CYS A 517 -19.02 -12.24 -10.87
N SER A 518 -18.56 -11.05 -10.51
CA SER A 518 -18.89 -10.47 -9.21
C SER A 518 -18.90 -8.94 -9.25
N VAL A 519 -19.63 -8.34 -8.32
CA VAL A 519 -19.65 -6.90 -8.08
C VAL A 519 -19.46 -6.66 -6.59
N VAL A 520 -18.47 -5.83 -6.25
CA VAL A 520 -18.28 -5.36 -4.88
C VAL A 520 -18.72 -3.90 -4.81
N VAL A 521 -19.54 -3.56 -3.83
CA VAL A 521 -19.98 -2.19 -3.54
C VAL A 521 -19.47 -1.80 -2.16
N ARG A 522 -18.79 -0.66 -2.09
CA ARG A 522 -18.13 -0.22 -0.87
C ARG A 522 -18.08 1.31 -0.77
N PRO A 523 -18.56 1.92 0.33
CA PRO A 523 -18.31 3.35 0.58
C PRO A 523 -16.83 3.59 0.92
N SER A 524 -16.31 4.74 0.52
CA SER A 524 -14.97 5.18 0.96
C SER A 524 -15.04 5.58 2.43
N GLY A 525 -14.05 5.15 3.22
CA GLY A 525 -13.97 5.52 4.65
C GLY A 525 -13.54 6.96 4.90
N THR A 526 -13.00 7.66 3.89
CA THR A 526 -12.36 8.98 4.04
C THR A 526 -12.98 10.07 3.16
N GLU A 527 -13.73 9.70 2.14
CA GLU A 527 -14.30 10.59 1.14
C GLU A 527 -15.77 10.22 0.88
N PRO A 528 -16.64 11.16 0.49
CA PRO A 528 -18.01 10.86 0.13
C PRO A 528 -18.08 10.22 -1.27
N LYS A 529 -17.54 9.02 -1.37
CA LYS A 529 -17.44 8.24 -2.62
C LYS A 529 -17.92 6.82 -2.40
N LEU A 530 -18.67 6.30 -3.36
CA LEU A 530 -19.01 4.90 -3.47
C LEU A 530 -18.12 4.26 -4.55
N LYS A 531 -17.44 3.18 -4.19
CA LYS A 531 -16.59 2.43 -5.11
C LYS A 531 -17.28 1.12 -5.50
N THR A 532 -17.25 0.81 -6.79
CA THR A 532 -17.69 -0.47 -7.31
C THR A 532 -16.53 -1.17 -8.01
N TYR A 533 -16.25 -2.39 -7.59
CA TYR A 533 -15.29 -3.26 -8.25
C TYR A 533 -16.07 -4.32 -9.01
N ILE A 534 -15.86 -4.40 -10.32
CA ILE A 534 -16.62 -5.28 -11.20
C ILE A 534 -15.65 -6.31 -11.77
N SER A 535 -15.93 -7.59 -11.55
CA SER A 535 -15.22 -8.73 -12.11
C SER A 535 -16.11 -9.45 -13.09
N VAL A 536 -15.73 -9.49 -14.37
CA VAL A 536 -16.48 -10.17 -15.42
C VAL A 536 -15.65 -11.28 -16.03
N SER A 537 -16.12 -12.52 -15.95
CA SER A 537 -15.58 -13.64 -16.72
C SER A 537 -16.38 -13.82 -18.02
N ALA A 538 -15.67 -13.96 -19.13
CA ALA A 538 -16.25 -14.14 -20.45
C ALA A 538 -15.34 -14.99 -21.35
N VAL A 539 -15.82 -15.29 -22.57
CA VAL A 539 -15.05 -16.08 -23.55
C VAL A 539 -13.88 -15.30 -24.12
N ASP A 540 -14.01 -13.97 -24.20
CA ASP A 540 -12.97 -13.06 -24.68
C ASP A 540 -13.14 -11.65 -24.10
N ARG A 541 -12.20 -10.78 -24.42
CA ARG A 541 -12.15 -9.39 -23.98
C ARG A 541 -13.37 -8.59 -24.41
N ALA A 542 -13.80 -8.71 -25.66
CA ALA A 542 -14.92 -7.93 -26.19
C ALA A 542 -16.24 -8.29 -25.49
N ALA A 543 -16.46 -9.59 -25.23
CA ALA A 543 -17.60 -10.06 -24.46
C ALA A 543 -17.57 -9.59 -23.00
N ALA A 544 -16.39 -9.55 -22.39
CA ALA A 544 -16.22 -9.06 -21.03
C ALA A 544 -16.48 -7.55 -20.92
N GLU A 545 -15.92 -6.75 -21.83
CA GLU A 545 -16.13 -5.29 -21.89
C GLU A 545 -17.61 -4.95 -22.11
N LYS A 546 -18.28 -5.68 -22.98
CA LYS A 546 -19.73 -5.51 -23.21
C LYS A 546 -20.56 -5.79 -21.95
N GLN A 547 -20.26 -6.88 -21.25
CA GLN A 547 -21.00 -7.24 -20.04
C GLN A 547 -20.68 -6.26 -18.90
N GLU A 548 -19.44 -5.83 -18.77
CA GLU A 548 -19.02 -4.82 -17.82
C GLU A 548 -19.77 -3.51 -18.02
N GLN A 549 -19.90 -3.04 -19.27
CA GLN A 549 -20.64 -1.83 -19.59
C GLN A 549 -22.12 -1.93 -19.18
N ILE A 550 -22.76 -3.09 -19.39
CA ILE A 550 -24.15 -3.33 -18.97
C ILE A 550 -24.28 -3.22 -17.45
N ILE A 551 -23.31 -3.79 -16.70
CA ILE A 551 -23.29 -3.69 -15.23
C ILE A 551 -23.08 -2.23 -14.80
N CYS A 552 -22.15 -1.52 -15.42
CA CYS A 552 -21.87 -0.11 -15.12
C CYS A 552 -23.09 0.78 -15.34
N ASP A 553 -23.79 0.63 -16.48
CA ASP A 553 -24.96 1.42 -16.82
C ASP A 553 -26.10 1.20 -15.82
N GLU A 554 -26.34 -0.05 -15.41
CA GLU A 554 -27.33 -0.36 -14.39
C GLU A 554 -26.97 0.24 -13.02
N LEU A 555 -25.72 0.08 -12.57
CA LEU A 555 -25.26 0.63 -11.29
C LEU A 555 -25.29 2.16 -11.29
N ALA A 556 -24.84 2.81 -12.37
CA ALA A 556 -24.91 4.26 -12.52
C ALA A 556 -26.35 4.77 -12.41
N GLY A 557 -27.31 4.07 -13.03
CA GLY A 557 -28.73 4.40 -12.91
C GLY A 557 -29.29 4.23 -11.47
N LYS A 558 -28.74 3.33 -10.67
CA LYS A 558 -29.12 3.17 -9.25
C LYS A 558 -28.47 4.24 -8.35
N PHE A 559 -27.34 4.83 -8.76
CA PHE A 559 -26.61 5.81 -7.99
C PHE A 559 -27.01 7.27 -8.32
N MET A 560 -27.61 7.51 -9.48
CA MET A 560 -28.21 8.81 -9.86
C MET A 560 -29.56 9.05 -9.18
#